data_d4f709a60bfdbb8f1036038e9f319a73
#
_entry.id   d4f709a60bfdbb8f1036038e9f319a73
#
_cell.length_a   1.000
_cell.length_b   1.000
_cell.length_c   1.000
_cell.angle_alpha   90.00
_cell.angle_beta   90.00
_cell.angle_gamma   90.00
#
_symmetry.space_group_name_H-M   'P 1'
#
loop_
_entity.id
_entity.type
_entity.pdbx_description
1 polymer ?
#
loop_
_entity_poly.entity_id
_entity_poly.type
_entity_poly.pdbx_seq_one_letter_code
_entity_poly.pdbx_strand_id
1 'polypeptide(L)'
;VNNVIIRRATLDDVHAITQMHADYSAYANTLQLPYPTEKTWEARLGANDPLVTQFVATLDNVVVGLLVVHQPAQIRRRHVASFGITVSQAFQGKGIGSELMQVMVDYCDNWLNVHRIELEVFAANGSGLGLYEKFGFKQEGILRDYAFRDGQYVDAIVMSRIKSKS
;
A
#
# COMPACT_ATOMS: atom_id res chain seq x y z
N VAL A 1 15.31 -6.71 8.53
CA VAL A 1 16.35 -6.57 7.52
C VAL A 1 17.14 -5.32 7.81
N ASN A 2 18.42 -5.47 8.06
CA ASN A 2 19.24 -4.42 8.68
C ASN A 2 19.59 -3.22 7.79
N ASN A 3 19.29 -3.25 6.48
CA ASN A 3 19.69 -2.19 5.54
C ASN A 3 18.53 -1.65 4.70
N VAL A 4 17.31 -1.78 5.19
CA VAL A 4 16.15 -1.21 4.50
C VAL A 4 16.09 0.30 4.78
N ILE A 5 16.06 1.08 3.72
CA ILE A 5 15.86 2.53 3.79
C ILE A 5 14.53 2.85 3.15
N ILE A 6 13.70 3.62 3.87
CA ILE A 6 12.42 4.10 3.33
C ILE A 6 12.54 5.59 3.09
N ARG A 7 12.22 6.00 1.87
CA ARG A 7 12.28 7.41 1.43
C ARG A 7 11.12 7.72 0.49
N ARG A 8 10.92 9.00 0.22
CA ARG A 8 9.95 9.43 -0.79
C ARG A 8 10.34 8.88 -2.15
N ALA A 9 9.35 8.42 -2.90
CA ALA A 9 9.54 8.00 -4.28
C ALA A 9 9.83 9.20 -5.17
N THR A 10 10.64 9.02 -6.19
CA THR A 10 10.96 10.02 -7.20
C THR A 10 10.71 9.45 -8.60
N LEU A 11 10.77 10.30 -9.62
CA LEU A 11 10.65 9.86 -11.02
C LEU A 11 11.76 8.87 -11.42
N ASP A 12 12.90 8.90 -10.74
CA ASP A 12 13.99 7.94 -10.99
C ASP A 12 13.60 6.51 -10.57
N ASP A 13 12.56 6.34 -9.77
CA ASP A 13 12.07 5.03 -9.32
C ASP A 13 11.09 4.37 -10.28
N VAL A 14 10.66 5.05 -11.34
CA VAL A 14 9.61 4.60 -12.26
C VAL A 14 9.91 3.22 -12.84
N HIS A 15 11.13 3.00 -13.35
CA HIS A 15 11.50 1.72 -13.96
C HIS A 15 11.40 0.59 -12.94
N ALA A 16 11.98 0.76 -11.75
CA ALA A 16 11.98 -0.27 -10.70
C ALA A 16 10.56 -0.57 -10.20
N ILE A 17 9.72 0.45 -10.02
CA ILE A 17 8.33 0.29 -9.61
C ILE A 17 7.53 -0.46 -10.68
N THR A 18 7.74 -0.13 -11.94
CA THR A 18 7.08 -0.81 -13.06
C THR A 18 7.46 -2.29 -13.08
N GLN A 19 8.74 -2.61 -12.95
CA GLN A 19 9.23 -3.99 -12.92
C GLN A 19 8.65 -4.78 -11.75
N MET A 20 8.58 -4.16 -10.57
CA MET A 20 7.99 -4.79 -9.39
C MET A 20 6.52 -5.16 -9.60
N HIS A 21 5.75 -4.33 -10.30
CA HIS A 21 4.33 -4.57 -10.58
C HIS A 21 4.08 -5.51 -11.77
N ALA A 22 5.13 -5.94 -12.47
CA ALA A 22 5.03 -7.00 -13.46
C ALA A 22 4.93 -8.41 -12.84
N ASP A 23 5.28 -8.55 -11.56
CA ASP A 23 5.17 -9.81 -10.84
C ASP A 23 3.70 -10.15 -10.55
N TYR A 24 3.33 -11.43 -10.70
CA TYR A 24 1.98 -11.89 -10.44
C TYR A 24 1.47 -11.51 -9.05
N SER A 25 2.29 -11.68 -8.02
CA SER A 25 1.88 -11.35 -6.65
C SER A 25 1.52 -9.87 -6.48
N ALA A 26 2.16 -8.98 -7.24
CA ALA A 26 1.89 -7.56 -7.16
C ALA A 26 0.55 -7.19 -7.82
N TYR A 27 0.32 -7.58 -9.08
CA TYR A 27 -0.93 -7.21 -9.72
C TYR A 27 -2.13 -8.07 -9.25
N ALA A 28 -1.90 -9.31 -8.84
CA ALA A 28 -2.99 -10.17 -8.36
C ALA A 28 -3.52 -9.76 -6.99
N ASN A 29 -2.69 -9.15 -6.13
CA ASN A 29 -3.06 -8.74 -4.78
C ASN A 29 -3.38 -7.24 -4.68
N THR A 30 -3.42 -6.53 -5.78
CA THR A 30 -3.83 -5.14 -5.89
C THR A 30 -4.91 -5.02 -6.97
N LEU A 31 -5.40 -3.82 -7.23
CA LEU A 31 -6.28 -3.56 -8.37
C LEU A 31 -5.51 -3.21 -9.66
N GLN A 32 -4.20 -3.43 -9.68
CA GLN A 32 -3.39 -3.23 -10.87
C GLN A 32 -3.67 -4.31 -11.92
N LEU A 33 -3.45 -3.97 -13.17
CA LEU A 33 -3.56 -4.91 -14.27
C LEU A 33 -2.20 -5.53 -14.60
N PRO A 34 -2.16 -6.74 -15.17
CA PRO A 34 -0.94 -7.26 -15.77
C PRO A 34 -0.44 -6.35 -16.89
N TYR A 35 0.82 -6.50 -17.25
CA TYR A 35 1.50 -5.68 -18.27
C TYR A 35 1.57 -4.20 -17.90
N PRO A 36 2.19 -3.84 -16.76
CA PRO A 36 2.33 -2.43 -16.35
C PRO A 36 3.23 -1.66 -17.32
N THR A 37 3.01 -0.34 -17.41
CA THR A 37 3.82 0.55 -18.23
C THR A 37 4.50 1.62 -17.40
N GLU A 38 5.69 2.03 -17.82
CA GLU A 38 6.39 3.14 -17.16
C GLU A 38 5.61 4.44 -17.27
N LYS A 39 4.93 4.66 -18.39
CA LYS A 39 4.10 5.86 -18.60
C LYS A 39 3.03 6.03 -17.52
N THR A 40 2.37 4.94 -17.13
CA THR A 40 1.38 4.97 -16.05
C THR A 40 2.02 5.38 -14.72
N TRP A 41 3.17 4.83 -14.38
CA TRP A 41 3.87 5.15 -13.14
C TRP A 41 4.50 6.55 -13.16
N GLU A 42 5.01 7.01 -14.31
CA GLU A 42 5.43 8.40 -14.47
C GLU A 42 4.30 9.38 -14.16
N ALA A 43 3.11 9.13 -14.69
CA ALA A 43 1.95 9.98 -14.46
C ALA A 43 1.57 10.01 -12.97
N ARG A 44 1.58 8.87 -12.30
CA ARG A 44 1.26 8.77 -10.86
C ARG A 44 2.28 9.46 -9.98
N LEU A 45 3.56 9.22 -10.24
CA LEU A 45 4.66 9.82 -9.45
C LEU A 45 4.84 11.30 -9.73
N GLY A 46 4.54 11.75 -10.92
CA GLY A 46 4.68 13.14 -11.33
C GLY A 46 3.44 14.01 -11.11
N ALA A 47 2.35 13.45 -10.59
CA ALA A 47 1.09 14.18 -10.45
C ALA A 47 1.13 15.32 -9.43
N ASN A 48 2.07 15.30 -8.49
CA ASN A 48 2.23 16.31 -7.42
C ASN A 48 0.94 16.59 -6.65
N ASP A 49 0.13 15.54 -6.44
CA ASP A 49 -1.11 15.64 -5.68
C ASP A 49 -0.76 15.76 -4.19
N PRO A 50 -1.16 16.85 -3.51
CA PRO A 50 -0.85 17.02 -2.08
C PRO A 50 -1.57 16.01 -1.18
N LEU A 51 -2.58 15.30 -1.69
CA LEU A 51 -3.33 14.28 -0.96
C LEU A 51 -2.76 12.87 -1.15
N VAL A 52 -1.68 12.73 -1.90
CA VAL A 52 -1.03 11.45 -2.16
C VAL A 52 0.45 11.53 -1.78
N THR A 53 0.89 10.61 -0.94
CA THR A 53 2.29 10.49 -0.55
C THR A 53 2.81 9.12 -0.92
N GLN A 54 3.95 9.06 -1.60
CA GLN A 54 4.51 7.81 -2.11
C GLN A 54 5.90 7.60 -1.52
N PHE A 55 6.11 6.41 -0.95
CA PHE A 55 7.38 5.99 -0.37
C PHE A 55 7.86 4.72 -1.07
N VAL A 56 9.16 4.61 -1.22
CA VAL A 56 9.79 3.35 -1.62
C VAL A 56 10.65 2.82 -0.48
N ALA A 57 10.70 1.50 -0.37
CA ALA A 57 11.69 0.81 0.44
C ALA A 57 12.81 0.37 -0.48
N THR A 58 14.05 0.67 -0.09
CA THR A 58 15.24 0.20 -0.81
C THR A 58 16.08 -0.71 0.08
N LEU A 59 16.70 -1.70 -0.55
CA LEU A 59 17.66 -2.59 0.08
C LEU A 59 18.91 -2.59 -0.82
N ASP A 60 20.02 -2.13 -0.27
CA ASP A 60 21.27 -1.94 -1.01
C ASP A 60 21.05 -1.14 -2.33
N ASN A 61 20.31 -0.04 -2.21
CA ASN A 61 19.93 0.87 -3.32
C ASN A 61 19.02 0.25 -4.39
N VAL A 62 18.45 -0.92 -4.14
CA VAL A 62 17.46 -1.55 -5.02
C VAL A 62 16.07 -1.31 -4.43
N VAL A 63 15.14 -0.81 -5.25
CA VAL A 63 13.73 -0.63 -4.82
C VAL A 63 13.08 -2.00 -4.67
N VAL A 64 12.60 -2.28 -3.48
CA VAL A 64 12.00 -3.58 -3.11
C VAL A 64 10.57 -3.45 -2.58
N GLY A 65 10.07 -2.25 -2.38
CA GLY A 65 8.72 -2.01 -1.91
C GLY A 65 8.21 -0.63 -2.26
N LEU A 66 6.88 -0.51 -2.29
CA LEU A 66 6.17 0.75 -2.53
C LEU A 66 5.04 0.88 -1.52
N LEU A 67 4.88 2.07 -0.98
CA LEU A 67 3.76 2.46 -0.14
C LEU A 67 3.16 3.75 -0.71
N VAL A 68 1.86 3.74 -0.96
CA VAL A 68 1.13 4.93 -1.41
C VAL A 68 0.06 5.23 -0.37
N VAL A 69 0.11 6.43 0.19
CA VAL A 69 -0.87 6.91 1.18
C VAL A 69 -1.77 7.92 0.51
N HIS A 70 -3.08 7.68 0.59
CA HIS A 70 -4.11 8.54 -0.01
C HIS A 70 -4.95 9.18 1.08
N GLN A 71 -5.20 10.49 0.94
CA GLN A 71 -6.15 11.22 1.77
C GLN A 71 -7.32 11.67 0.89
N PRO A 72 -8.58 11.58 1.40
CA PRO A 72 -9.73 12.06 0.62
C PRO A 72 -9.75 13.57 0.53
N ALA A 73 -10.27 14.10 -0.58
CA ALA A 73 -10.40 15.53 -0.81
C ALA A 73 -11.55 16.15 0.01
N GLN A 74 -12.55 15.36 0.38
CA GLN A 74 -13.70 15.83 1.11
C GLN A 74 -13.32 16.26 2.53
N ILE A 75 -13.64 17.52 2.87
CA ILE A 75 -13.28 18.11 4.17
C ILE A 75 -13.73 17.26 5.35
N ARG A 76 -14.95 16.72 5.30
CA ARG A 76 -15.52 15.92 6.37
C ARG A 76 -14.85 14.54 6.53
N ARG A 77 -13.97 14.15 5.62
CA ARG A 77 -13.20 12.91 5.66
C ARG A 77 -11.68 13.14 5.73
N ARG A 78 -11.23 14.34 6.04
CA ARG A 78 -9.79 14.63 6.15
C ARG A 78 -9.07 13.90 7.28
N HIS A 79 -9.83 13.35 8.23
CA HIS A 79 -9.30 12.50 9.29
C HIS A 79 -9.04 11.05 8.86
N VAL A 80 -9.23 10.75 7.59
CA VAL A 80 -9.12 9.39 7.03
C VAL A 80 -7.93 9.30 6.10
N ALA A 81 -7.27 8.16 6.09
CA ALA A 81 -6.33 7.79 5.04
C ALA A 81 -6.62 6.35 4.57
N SER A 82 -6.29 6.09 3.33
CA SER A 82 -6.18 4.74 2.79
C SER A 82 -4.79 4.56 2.22
N PHE A 83 -4.40 3.33 1.91
CA PHE A 83 -3.07 3.08 1.38
C PHE A 83 -3.03 1.84 0.50
N GLY A 84 -2.02 1.79 -0.37
CA GLY A 84 -1.62 0.61 -1.08
C GLY A 84 -0.18 0.25 -0.72
N ILE A 85 0.10 -1.02 -0.60
CA ILE A 85 1.43 -1.52 -0.28
C ILE A 85 1.79 -2.68 -1.20
N THR A 86 3.00 -2.67 -1.72
CA THR A 86 3.54 -3.74 -2.56
C THR A 86 4.98 -4.02 -2.13
N VAL A 87 5.31 -5.29 -1.95
CA VAL A 87 6.69 -5.74 -1.74
C VAL A 87 7.06 -6.65 -2.89
N SER A 88 8.23 -6.43 -3.46
CA SER A 88 8.75 -7.25 -4.55
C SER A 88 8.75 -8.73 -4.15
N GLN A 89 8.30 -9.60 -5.06
CA GLN A 89 8.11 -11.03 -4.78
C GLN A 89 9.39 -11.67 -4.22
N ALA A 90 10.54 -11.33 -4.78
CA ALA A 90 11.83 -11.89 -4.34
C ALA A 90 12.22 -11.47 -2.92
N PHE A 91 11.59 -10.44 -2.37
CA PHE A 91 11.92 -9.86 -1.07
C PHE A 91 10.81 -10.00 -0.03
N GLN A 92 9.76 -10.78 -0.32
CA GLN A 92 8.70 -11.07 0.64
C GLN A 92 9.22 -11.95 1.79
N GLY A 93 8.55 -11.86 2.94
CA GLY A 93 8.94 -12.63 4.13
C GLY A 93 10.19 -12.13 4.86
N LYS A 94 10.66 -10.93 4.54
CA LYS A 94 11.87 -10.32 5.14
C LYS A 94 11.58 -9.11 6.04
N GLY A 95 10.32 -8.85 6.36
CA GLY A 95 9.94 -7.76 7.23
C GLY A 95 9.79 -6.39 6.55
N ILE A 96 9.94 -6.29 5.25
CA ILE A 96 9.85 -5.02 4.51
C ILE A 96 8.44 -4.44 4.60
N GLY A 97 7.42 -5.28 4.46
CA GLY A 97 6.02 -4.86 4.61
C GLY A 97 5.75 -4.26 5.99
N SER A 98 6.30 -4.86 7.04
CA SER A 98 6.17 -4.33 8.41
C SER A 98 6.86 -2.98 8.58
N GLU A 99 8.02 -2.78 7.97
CA GLU A 99 8.72 -1.50 8.03
C GLU A 99 7.95 -0.39 7.28
N LEU A 100 7.40 -0.71 6.12
CA LEU A 100 6.54 0.23 5.39
C LEU A 100 5.28 0.59 6.18
N MET A 101 4.65 -0.40 6.82
CA MET A 101 3.49 -0.19 7.68
C MET A 101 3.83 0.72 8.87
N GLN A 102 4.98 0.52 9.48
CA GLN A 102 5.40 1.37 10.60
C GLN A 102 5.58 2.83 10.17
N VAL A 103 6.19 3.06 9.02
CA VAL A 103 6.32 4.41 8.45
C VAL A 103 4.95 5.02 8.18
N MET A 104 4.03 4.27 7.59
CA MET A 104 2.68 4.72 7.29
C MET A 104 1.92 5.12 8.56
N VAL A 105 1.95 4.27 9.58
CA VAL A 105 1.27 4.54 10.84
C VAL A 105 1.86 5.77 11.54
N ASP A 106 3.19 5.88 11.60
CA ASP A 106 3.86 7.04 12.19
C ASP A 106 3.50 8.33 11.44
N TYR A 107 3.55 8.29 10.12
CA TYR A 107 3.23 9.44 9.27
C TYR A 107 1.78 9.91 9.44
N CYS A 108 0.85 8.96 9.47
CA CYS A 108 -0.57 9.26 9.70
C CYS A 108 -0.84 9.78 11.11
N ASP A 109 -0.28 9.14 12.13
CA ASP A 109 -0.54 9.46 13.53
C ASP A 109 0.06 10.79 13.97
N ASN A 110 1.26 11.11 13.51
CA ASN A 110 2.05 12.21 14.06
C ASN A 110 2.13 13.44 13.14
N TRP A 111 1.82 13.29 11.85
CA TRP A 111 2.02 14.36 10.88
C TRP A 111 0.79 14.73 10.07
N LEU A 112 -0.07 13.77 9.73
CA LEU A 112 -1.25 14.02 8.89
C LEU A 112 -2.54 14.22 9.67
N ASN A 113 -2.51 14.09 10.99
CA ASN A 113 -3.70 14.16 11.84
C ASN A 113 -4.80 13.18 11.38
N VAL A 114 -4.41 11.98 10.99
CA VAL A 114 -5.33 10.92 10.58
C VAL A 114 -5.80 10.17 11.83
N HIS A 115 -7.13 10.05 11.97
CA HIS A 115 -7.75 9.30 13.06
C HIS A 115 -8.09 7.87 12.62
N ARG A 116 -8.46 7.70 11.35
CA ARG A 116 -8.90 6.44 10.77
C ARG A 116 -8.06 6.10 9.53
N ILE A 117 -7.46 4.91 9.53
CA ILE A 117 -6.81 4.34 8.35
C ILE A 117 -7.67 3.16 7.90
N GLU A 118 -8.06 3.12 6.63
CA GLU A 118 -8.92 2.08 6.09
C GLU A 118 -8.29 1.41 4.86
N LEU A 119 -8.64 0.16 4.64
CA LEU A 119 -8.17 -0.61 3.50
C LEU A 119 -9.19 -1.66 3.08
N GLU A 120 -9.09 -2.11 1.83
CA GLU A 120 -9.68 -3.34 1.36
C GLU A 120 -8.55 -4.33 1.06
N VAL A 121 -8.72 -5.57 1.47
CA VAL A 121 -7.78 -6.66 1.20
C VAL A 121 -8.54 -7.86 0.68
N PHE A 122 -8.02 -8.53 -0.34
CA PHE A 122 -8.66 -9.73 -0.86
C PHE A 122 -8.76 -10.81 0.23
N ALA A 123 -9.92 -11.44 0.34
CA ALA A 123 -10.20 -12.40 1.41
C ALA A 123 -9.20 -13.56 1.44
N ALA A 124 -8.66 -13.94 0.28
CA ALA A 124 -7.68 -15.00 0.17
C ALA A 124 -6.23 -14.58 0.48
N ASN A 125 -5.98 -13.28 0.70
CA ASN A 125 -4.65 -12.77 0.99
C ASN A 125 -4.32 -12.88 2.49
N GLY A 126 -4.01 -14.09 2.95
CA GLY A 126 -3.74 -14.37 4.36
C GLY A 126 -2.53 -13.64 4.92
N SER A 127 -1.47 -13.45 4.14
CA SER A 127 -0.29 -12.71 4.57
C SER A 127 -0.58 -11.21 4.77
N GLY A 128 -1.40 -10.63 3.89
CA GLY A 128 -1.85 -9.25 4.04
C GLY A 128 -2.72 -9.07 5.27
N LEU A 129 -3.71 -9.95 5.47
CA LEU A 129 -4.57 -9.94 6.66
C LEU A 129 -3.75 -9.99 7.94
N GLY A 130 -2.80 -10.92 8.03
CA GLY A 130 -1.94 -11.06 9.21
C GLY A 130 -1.08 -9.82 9.47
N LEU A 131 -0.55 -9.21 8.41
CA LEU A 131 0.22 -7.97 8.50
C LEU A 131 -0.63 -6.83 9.09
N TYR A 132 -1.84 -6.64 8.55
CA TYR A 132 -2.71 -5.55 9.00
C TYR A 132 -3.21 -5.77 10.42
N GLU A 133 -3.58 -6.99 10.79
CA GLU A 133 -3.97 -7.32 12.17
C GLU A 133 -2.85 -7.00 13.15
N LYS A 134 -1.60 -7.29 12.80
CA LYS A 134 -0.43 -6.98 13.62
C LYS A 134 -0.31 -5.47 13.92
N PHE A 135 -0.75 -4.62 13.01
CA PHE A 135 -0.73 -3.16 13.19
C PHE A 135 -2.03 -2.59 13.76
N GLY A 136 -2.93 -3.44 14.27
CA GLY A 136 -4.13 -3.00 14.96
C GLY A 136 -5.35 -2.79 14.06
N PHE A 137 -5.30 -3.22 12.81
CA PHE A 137 -6.45 -3.19 11.92
C PHE A 137 -7.45 -4.27 12.32
N LYS A 138 -8.73 -3.93 12.25
CA LYS A 138 -9.85 -4.83 12.55
C LYS A 138 -10.79 -4.91 11.37
N GLN A 139 -11.37 -6.07 11.18
CA GLN A 139 -12.36 -6.29 10.12
C GLN A 139 -13.64 -5.51 10.41
N GLU A 140 -14.18 -4.85 9.39
CA GLU A 140 -15.46 -4.13 9.46
C GLU A 140 -16.53 -4.74 8.57
N GLY A 141 -16.17 -5.50 7.57
CA GLY A 141 -17.13 -6.12 6.68
C GLY A 141 -16.49 -6.87 5.54
N ILE A 142 -17.35 -7.50 4.74
CA ILE A 142 -16.96 -8.26 3.55
C ILE A 142 -17.67 -7.64 2.35
N LEU A 143 -16.90 -7.34 1.29
CA LEU A 143 -17.41 -6.91 0.00
C LEU A 143 -17.43 -8.11 -0.93
N ARG A 144 -18.61 -8.63 -1.22
CA ARG A 144 -18.76 -9.80 -2.10
C ARG A 144 -18.57 -9.39 -3.55
N ASP A 145 -17.88 -10.26 -4.33
CA ASP A 145 -17.59 -10.02 -5.75
C ASP A 145 -16.96 -8.64 -5.99
N TYR A 146 -16.02 -8.29 -5.12
CA TYR A 146 -15.38 -6.97 -5.11
C TYR A 146 -14.55 -6.70 -6.35
N ALA A 147 -13.84 -7.72 -6.84
CA ALA A 147 -12.92 -7.59 -7.97
C ALA A 147 -12.90 -8.86 -8.81
N PHE A 148 -12.36 -8.74 -10.01
CA PHE A 148 -12.21 -9.84 -10.95
C PHE A 148 -10.72 -10.17 -11.10
N ARG A 149 -10.38 -11.45 -10.89
CA ARG A 149 -9.00 -11.93 -10.96
C ARG A 149 -8.99 -13.38 -11.45
N ASP A 150 -8.09 -13.67 -12.39
CA ASP A 150 -7.94 -15.02 -12.95
C ASP A 150 -9.28 -15.63 -13.45
N GLY A 151 -10.10 -14.79 -14.08
CA GLY A 151 -11.39 -15.24 -14.63
C GLY A 151 -12.49 -15.46 -13.60
N GLN A 152 -12.31 -15.03 -12.35
CA GLN A 152 -13.28 -15.23 -11.26
C GLN A 152 -13.47 -13.96 -10.45
N TYR A 153 -14.65 -13.81 -9.87
CA TYR A 153 -14.89 -12.76 -8.88
C TYR A 153 -14.29 -13.17 -7.55
N VAL A 154 -13.71 -12.20 -6.85
CA VAL A 154 -13.10 -12.39 -5.53
C VAL A 154 -13.67 -11.40 -4.52
N ASP A 155 -13.82 -11.86 -3.28
CA ASP A 155 -14.30 -11.02 -2.19
C ASP A 155 -13.13 -10.22 -1.59
N ALA A 156 -13.46 -9.09 -0.98
CA ALA A 156 -12.54 -8.31 -0.20
C ALA A 156 -13.05 -8.15 1.23
N ILE A 157 -12.13 -7.98 2.15
CA ILE A 157 -12.39 -7.65 3.54
C ILE A 157 -12.07 -6.17 3.74
N VAL A 158 -13.01 -5.43 4.32
CA VAL A 158 -12.77 -4.05 4.73
C VAL A 158 -12.19 -4.06 6.13
N MET A 159 -11.08 -3.39 6.32
CA MET A 159 -10.42 -3.26 7.62
C MET A 159 -10.14 -1.80 7.94
N SER A 160 -10.09 -1.48 9.20
CA SER A 160 -9.68 -0.15 9.66
C SER A 160 -8.86 -0.21 10.92
N ARG A 161 -8.06 0.81 11.09
CA ARG A 161 -7.36 1.11 12.33
C ARG A 161 -7.81 2.49 12.81
N ILE A 162 -8.39 2.54 13.98
CA ILE A 162 -8.77 3.79 14.64
C ILE A 162 -7.68 4.14 15.65
N LYS A 163 -7.12 5.35 15.54
CA LYS A 163 -6.09 5.80 16.46
C LYS A 163 -6.65 5.85 17.88
N SER A 164 -5.98 5.18 18.81
CA SER A 164 -6.38 5.23 20.21
C SER A 164 -6.18 6.64 20.78
N LYS A 165 -7.11 7.07 21.60
CA LYS A 165 -6.96 8.32 22.37
C LYS A 165 -5.84 8.14 23.37
N SER A 166 -4.82 8.97 23.28
CA SER A 166 -3.76 9.06 24.28
C SER A 166 -4.25 9.82 25.49
#